data_185842da79f78feebbf019d9dbe08ee4
#
_entry.id   185842da79f78feebbf019d9dbe08ee4
#
_cell.length_a   1.000
_cell.length_b   1.000
_cell.length_c   1.000
_cell.angle_alpha   90.00
_cell.angle_beta   90.00
_cell.angle_gamma   90.00
#
_symmetry.space_group_name_H-M   'P 1'
#
loop_
_entity.id
_entity.type
_entity.pdbx_description
1 polymer ?
#
loop_
_entity_poly.entity_id
_entity_poly.type
_entity_poly.pdbx_seq_one_letter_code
_entity_poly.pdbx_strand_id
1 'polypeptide(L)'
;MKDVAKLSVIEIPYGDLNWGPDPKHIRSGIYSDIQYWDKYRELDDYHLCGVYSRIHAPYEISRIAYEPKEQEEIWLTLTRQVSDAACAALQQGNALLLTGGYCKDAVGVCGGIQRAIGAEKKVGIIYLDAHSDMATPETTHTGILGGMDLAVVLGVGLPQWREAAGLKVPFCDTNVILSDFRTADIDDDGSLEIINRLHIQKVDTKTFNDAQVWGKIISDFAEKVDAIYLHIDGDWLNSRYVPNAACVSEDGGGPTVFEGMRGIRQIMDTGKVLVYGSYGYYFDYGYDDPRQDSLTLSGMRLVSAGLSSWKKMPSFG
;
A
#
# COMPACT_ATOMS: atom_id res chain seq x y z
N MET A 1 22.08 8.09 3.43
CA MET A 1 21.49 7.58 2.16
C MET A 1 22.56 6.91 1.33
N LYS A 2 22.21 5.81 0.67
CA LYS A 2 23.06 5.08 -0.28
C LYS A 2 22.35 4.94 -1.63
N ASP A 3 23.07 4.56 -2.67
CA ASP A 3 22.45 4.17 -3.93
C ASP A 3 21.60 2.90 -3.72
N VAL A 4 20.53 2.77 -4.51
CA VAL A 4 19.78 1.51 -4.58
C VAL A 4 20.67 0.50 -5.32
N ALA A 5 21.32 -0.36 -4.56
CA ALA A 5 22.22 -1.35 -5.12
C ALA A 5 21.49 -2.54 -5.74
N LYS A 6 20.33 -2.89 -5.16
CA LYS A 6 19.45 -3.96 -5.63
C LYS A 6 18.00 -3.67 -5.22
N LEU A 7 17.06 -4.09 -6.05
CA LEU A 7 15.63 -4.06 -5.78
C LEU A 7 15.09 -5.48 -5.64
N SER A 8 14.40 -5.74 -4.54
CA SER A 8 13.55 -6.93 -4.41
C SER A 8 12.13 -6.57 -4.84
N VAL A 9 11.54 -7.36 -5.69
CA VAL A 9 10.13 -7.24 -6.09
C VAL A 9 9.38 -8.42 -5.49
N ILE A 10 8.35 -8.13 -4.70
CA ILE A 10 7.46 -9.14 -4.12
C ILE A 10 6.10 -9.00 -4.78
N GLU A 11 5.69 -10.04 -5.49
CA GLU A 11 4.36 -10.15 -6.07
C GLU A 11 3.44 -10.89 -5.10
N ILE A 12 2.26 -10.29 -4.83
CA ILE A 12 1.24 -10.86 -3.94
C ILE A 12 0.04 -11.26 -4.81
N PRO A 13 -0.12 -12.55 -5.14
CA PRO A 13 -1.14 -13.02 -6.08
C PRO A 13 -2.51 -13.26 -5.43
N TYR A 14 -2.79 -12.60 -4.32
CA TYR A 14 -4.00 -12.83 -3.55
C TYR A 14 -4.77 -11.52 -3.39
N GLY A 15 -6.07 -11.61 -3.68
CA GLY A 15 -6.98 -10.50 -3.52
C GLY A 15 -7.35 -10.22 -2.06
N ASP A 16 -8.36 -9.39 -1.91
CA ASP A 16 -8.82 -8.99 -0.59
C ASP A 16 -9.45 -10.17 0.17
N LEU A 17 -9.31 -10.12 1.47
CA LEU A 17 -9.95 -11.04 2.40
C LEU A 17 -11.13 -10.32 3.04
N ASN A 18 -12.33 -10.77 2.76
CA ASN A 18 -13.51 -10.18 3.35
C ASN A 18 -13.74 -10.67 4.77
N TRP A 19 -13.95 -9.71 5.64
CA TRP A 19 -14.60 -9.90 6.91
C TRP A 19 -16.12 -9.84 6.69
N GLY A 20 -16.89 -10.73 7.25
CA GLY A 20 -18.35 -10.66 7.14
C GLY A 20 -18.93 -9.50 7.97
N PRO A 21 -20.15 -9.05 7.68
CA PRO A 21 -20.82 -7.96 8.39
C PRO A 21 -21.03 -8.19 9.88
N ASP A 22 -20.89 -9.41 10.33
CA ASP A 22 -20.83 -9.77 11.75
C ASP A 22 -19.35 -10.00 12.10
N PRO A 23 -18.74 -9.15 12.95
CA PRO A 23 -17.34 -9.33 13.37
C PRO A 23 -17.08 -10.68 14.07
N LYS A 24 -18.13 -11.42 14.45
CA LYS A 24 -18.03 -12.80 14.94
C LYS A 24 -17.94 -13.83 13.82
N HIS A 25 -18.21 -13.46 12.58
CA HIS A 25 -18.18 -14.31 11.41
C HIS A 25 -17.17 -13.76 10.41
N ILE A 26 -15.90 -13.82 10.76
CA ILE A 26 -14.82 -13.62 9.81
C ILE A 26 -15.03 -14.62 8.68
N ARG A 27 -15.49 -14.13 7.55
CA ARG A 27 -15.46 -14.92 6.32
C ARG A 27 -14.04 -14.80 5.77
N SER A 28 -13.15 -15.62 6.30
CA SER A 28 -11.84 -15.80 5.73
C SER A 28 -12.00 -16.52 4.39
N GLY A 29 -12.36 -15.77 3.36
CA GLY A 29 -12.26 -16.21 1.98
C GLY A 29 -11.10 -15.48 1.31
N ILE A 30 -10.21 -16.19 0.67
CA ILE A 30 -9.33 -15.59 -0.32
C ILE A 30 -10.25 -15.30 -1.52
N TYR A 31 -10.47 -14.04 -1.82
CA TYR A 31 -11.38 -13.62 -2.89
C TYR A 31 -10.82 -13.93 -4.28
N SER A 32 -9.52 -13.90 -4.40
CA SER A 32 -8.83 -14.40 -5.56
C SER A 32 -7.94 -15.54 -5.13
N ASP A 33 -8.30 -16.69 -5.56
CA ASP A 33 -7.49 -17.88 -5.45
C ASP A 33 -6.38 -17.89 -6.54
N ILE A 34 -5.66 -18.96 -6.59
CA ILE A 34 -4.66 -19.20 -7.64
C ILE A 34 -5.29 -19.10 -9.05
N GLN A 35 -6.60 -19.42 -9.20
CA GLN A 35 -7.28 -19.36 -10.49
C GLN A 35 -7.47 -17.91 -10.97
N TYR A 36 -7.73 -16.96 -10.06
CA TYR A 36 -7.77 -15.54 -10.40
C TYR A 36 -6.41 -15.08 -10.93
N TRP A 37 -5.32 -15.42 -10.23
CA TRP A 37 -3.97 -15.06 -10.67
C TRP A 37 -3.61 -15.71 -12.01
N ASP A 38 -3.91 -16.98 -12.19
CA ASP A 38 -3.63 -17.67 -13.45
C ASP A 38 -4.42 -17.07 -14.63
N LYS A 39 -5.65 -16.63 -14.39
CA LYS A 39 -6.48 -15.95 -15.39
C LYS A 39 -5.89 -14.62 -15.86
N TYR A 40 -5.26 -13.87 -14.96
CA TYR A 40 -4.70 -12.54 -15.26
C TYR A 40 -3.17 -12.55 -15.45
N ARG A 41 -2.53 -13.67 -15.27
CA ARG A 41 -1.08 -13.81 -15.31
C ARG A 41 -0.46 -13.34 -16.63
N GLU A 42 -1.06 -13.64 -17.77
CA GLU A 42 -0.55 -13.20 -19.07
C GLU A 42 -0.65 -11.68 -19.23
N LEU A 43 -1.73 -11.08 -18.75
CA LEU A 43 -1.89 -9.63 -18.72
C LEU A 43 -0.88 -8.97 -17.79
N ASP A 44 -0.72 -9.53 -16.61
CA ASP A 44 0.26 -9.09 -15.63
C ASP A 44 1.68 -9.20 -16.14
N ASP A 45 2.07 -10.33 -16.69
CA ASP A 45 3.42 -10.52 -17.25
C ASP A 45 3.70 -9.48 -18.35
N TYR A 46 2.73 -9.18 -19.20
CA TYR A 46 2.84 -8.14 -20.21
C TYR A 46 3.00 -6.75 -19.61
N HIS A 47 2.18 -6.40 -18.62
CA HIS A 47 2.20 -5.10 -17.98
C HIS A 47 3.41 -4.93 -17.08
N LEU A 48 3.76 -5.93 -16.28
CA LEU A 48 4.91 -5.91 -15.39
C LEU A 48 6.24 -5.85 -16.15
N CYS A 49 6.36 -6.49 -17.30
CA CYS A 49 7.53 -6.36 -18.16
C CYS A 49 7.81 -4.90 -18.55
N GLY A 50 6.78 -4.13 -18.87
CA GLY A 50 6.90 -2.70 -19.15
C GLY A 50 7.34 -1.88 -17.93
N VAL A 51 6.89 -2.25 -16.75
CA VAL A 51 7.26 -1.62 -15.47
C VAL A 51 8.69 -1.97 -15.09
N TYR A 52 9.07 -3.23 -15.14
CA TYR A 52 10.40 -3.69 -14.75
C TYR A 52 11.50 -3.13 -15.64
N SER A 53 11.19 -2.79 -16.89
CA SER A 53 12.14 -2.09 -17.77
C SER A 53 12.57 -0.72 -17.24
N ARG A 54 11.88 -0.17 -16.25
CA ARG A 54 12.21 1.11 -15.60
C ARG A 54 13.08 0.98 -14.36
N ILE A 55 13.38 -0.25 -13.95
CA ILE A 55 14.28 -0.51 -12.83
C ILE A 55 15.73 -0.29 -13.30
N HIS A 56 16.43 0.62 -12.64
CA HIS A 56 17.82 0.95 -12.99
C HIS A 56 18.85 0.14 -12.20
N ALA A 57 18.44 -0.53 -11.13
CA ALA A 57 19.29 -1.41 -10.34
C ALA A 57 19.08 -2.88 -10.75
N PRO A 58 20.01 -3.78 -10.47
CA PRO A 58 19.74 -5.21 -10.50
C PRO A 58 18.51 -5.53 -9.64
N TYR A 59 17.67 -6.44 -10.10
CA TYR A 59 16.47 -6.81 -9.35
C TYR A 59 16.23 -8.31 -9.35
N GLU A 60 15.47 -8.76 -8.37
CA GLU A 60 14.94 -10.11 -8.28
C GLU A 60 13.46 -10.06 -8.03
N ILE A 61 12.71 -10.99 -8.58
CA ILE A 61 11.27 -11.13 -8.41
C ILE A 61 11.01 -12.38 -7.60
N SER A 62 10.20 -12.27 -6.55
CA SER A 62 9.68 -13.40 -5.81
C SER A 62 8.17 -13.24 -5.68
N ARG A 63 7.48 -14.37 -5.54
CA ARG A 63 6.02 -14.39 -5.38
C ARG A 63 5.68 -15.01 -4.05
N ILE A 64 4.74 -14.39 -3.32
CA ILE A 64 4.20 -15.00 -2.11
C ILE A 64 3.44 -16.26 -2.51
N ALA A 65 3.81 -17.39 -1.94
CA ALA A 65 3.08 -18.63 -2.04
C ALA A 65 2.29 -18.85 -0.73
N TYR A 66 1.00 -19.08 -0.85
CA TYR A 66 0.19 -19.37 0.33
C TYR A 66 0.50 -20.78 0.85
N GLU A 67 1.04 -20.83 2.05
CA GLU A 67 1.27 -22.07 2.78
C GLU A 67 0.40 -22.06 4.05
N PRO A 68 -0.71 -22.83 4.05
CA PRO A 68 -1.62 -22.85 5.18
C PRO A 68 -0.92 -23.43 6.41
N LYS A 69 -1.16 -22.81 7.57
CA LYS A 69 -0.83 -23.39 8.87
C LYS A 69 -2.07 -23.94 9.52
N GLU A 70 -1.92 -25.08 10.19
CA GLU A 70 -3.03 -25.65 10.96
C GLU A 70 -3.55 -24.64 12.00
N GLN A 71 -4.87 -24.50 12.08
CA GLN A 71 -5.59 -23.66 13.05
C GLN A 71 -5.32 -22.15 12.95
N GLU A 72 -4.67 -21.67 11.90
CA GLU A 72 -4.44 -20.26 11.69
C GLU A 72 -5.40 -19.70 10.64
N GLU A 73 -5.90 -18.49 10.91
CA GLU A 73 -6.70 -17.74 9.94
C GLU A 73 -5.85 -17.41 8.70
N ILE A 74 -6.43 -17.57 7.52
CA ILE A 74 -5.76 -17.37 6.23
C ILE A 74 -5.07 -15.99 6.18
N TRP A 75 -5.78 -14.95 6.61
CA TRP A 75 -5.27 -13.57 6.58
C TRP A 75 -4.07 -13.36 7.51
N LEU A 76 -4.02 -14.04 8.66
CA LEU A 76 -2.85 -13.98 9.56
C LEU A 76 -1.65 -14.72 8.96
N THR A 77 -1.90 -15.85 8.30
CA THR A 77 -0.84 -16.60 7.60
C THR A 77 -0.24 -15.77 6.48
N LEU A 78 -1.06 -15.17 5.62
CA LEU A 78 -0.59 -14.29 4.53
C LEU A 78 0.16 -13.08 5.07
N THR A 79 -0.35 -12.43 6.10
CA THR A 79 0.33 -11.31 6.76
C THR A 79 1.73 -11.68 7.23
N ARG A 80 1.87 -12.87 7.85
CA ARG A 80 3.19 -13.36 8.28
C ARG A 80 4.11 -13.59 7.10
N GLN A 81 3.63 -14.22 6.04
CA GLN A 81 4.43 -14.48 4.84
C GLN A 81 4.91 -13.20 4.17
N VAL A 82 4.03 -12.18 4.06
CA VAL A 82 4.40 -10.85 3.56
C VAL A 82 5.46 -10.21 4.48
N SER A 83 5.27 -10.28 5.80
CA SER A 83 6.24 -9.75 6.75
C SER A 83 7.59 -10.44 6.68
N ASP A 84 7.61 -11.76 6.56
CA ASP A 84 8.85 -12.53 6.44
C ASP A 84 9.60 -12.19 5.15
N ALA A 85 8.91 -12.11 4.03
CA ALA A 85 9.49 -11.76 2.75
C ALA A 85 10.03 -10.32 2.75
N ALA A 86 9.26 -9.36 3.27
CA ALA A 86 9.69 -7.97 3.38
C ALA A 86 10.91 -7.84 4.30
N CYS A 87 10.89 -8.48 5.46
CA CYS A 87 12.01 -8.49 6.39
C CYS A 87 13.28 -9.06 5.72
N ALA A 88 13.19 -10.20 5.06
CA ALA A 88 14.33 -10.84 4.40
C ALA A 88 14.94 -9.95 3.30
N ALA A 89 14.12 -9.32 2.47
CA ALA A 89 14.58 -8.41 1.43
C ALA A 89 15.32 -7.19 2.01
N LEU A 90 14.76 -6.58 3.04
CA LEU A 90 15.33 -5.38 3.67
C LEU A 90 16.61 -5.69 4.46
N GLN A 91 16.70 -6.85 5.11
CA GLN A 91 17.92 -7.30 5.79
C GLN A 91 19.09 -7.56 4.82
N GLN A 92 18.80 -7.90 3.57
CA GLN A 92 19.80 -7.95 2.51
C GLN A 92 20.27 -6.57 2.04
N GLY A 93 19.67 -5.50 2.54
CA GLY A 93 19.97 -4.13 2.17
C GLY A 93 19.37 -3.70 0.84
N ASN A 94 18.39 -4.42 0.32
CA ASN A 94 17.67 -4.10 -0.90
C ASN A 94 16.59 -3.06 -0.65
N ALA A 95 16.24 -2.27 -1.65
CA ALA A 95 14.96 -1.56 -1.70
C ALA A 95 13.85 -2.57 -2.03
N LEU A 96 12.61 -2.29 -1.63
CA LEU A 96 11.52 -3.24 -1.78
C LEU A 96 10.33 -2.64 -2.53
N LEU A 97 9.96 -3.25 -3.64
CA LEU A 97 8.70 -3.03 -4.33
C LEU A 97 7.73 -4.18 -4.03
N LEU A 98 6.52 -3.86 -3.62
CA LEU A 98 5.42 -4.81 -3.57
C LEU A 98 4.40 -4.47 -4.64
N THR A 99 3.92 -5.48 -5.34
CA THR A 99 2.90 -5.37 -6.38
C THR A 99 1.83 -6.44 -6.22
N GLY A 100 0.64 -6.16 -6.68
CA GLY A 100 -0.51 -7.03 -6.42
C GLY A 100 -0.99 -6.91 -4.97
N GLY A 101 -1.89 -7.78 -4.56
CA GLY A 101 -2.50 -7.71 -3.23
C GLY A 101 -3.41 -6.49 -3.05
N TYR A 102 -3.65 -6.16 -1.79
CA TYR A 102 -4.52 -5.06 -1.38
C TYR A 102 -3.97 -4.35 -0.14
N CYS A 103 -4.60 -3.26 0.27
CA CYS A 103 -4.17 -2.43 1.39
C CYS A 103 -3.91 -3.21 2.69
N LYS A 104 -4.70 -4.27 2.95
CA LYS A 104 -4.47 -5.20 4.08
C LYS A 104 -3.02 -5.71 4.21
N ASP A 105 -2.28 -5.79 3.11
CA ASP A 105 -0.91 -6.30 3.12
C ASP A 105 0.08 -5.30 3.74
N ALA A 106 -0.33 -4.03 3.92
CA ALA A 106 0.46 -3.01 4.60
C ALA A 106 0.84 -3.41 6.03
N VAL A 107 -0.02 -4.16 6.74
CA VAL A 107 0.29 -4.64 8.10
C VAL A 107 1.51 -5.56 8.09
N GLY A 108 1.54 -6.51 7.14
CA GLY A 108 2.69 -7.41 6.94
C GLY A 108 3.96 -6.63 6.57
N VAL A 109 3.83 -5.67 5.66
CA VAL A 109 4.94 -4.80 5.23
C VAL A 109 5.52 -4.03 6.40
N CYS A 110 4.69 -3.37 7.21
CA CYS A 110 5.11 -2.60 8.37
C CYS A 110 5.80 -3.49 9.43
N GLY A 111 5.28 -4.71 9.64
CA GLY A 111 5.94 -5.71 10.48
C GLY A 111 7.33 -6.09 9.95
N GLY A 112 7.43 -6.36 8.66
CA GLY A 112 8.70 -6.67 7.99
C GLY A 112 9.71 -5.54 8.07
N ILE A 113 9.29 -4.29 7.88
CA ILE A 113 10.13 -3.10 8.04
C ILE A 113 10.66 -3.04 9.48
N GLN A 114 9.79 -3.07 10.47
CA GLN A 114 10.21 -2.94 11.87
C GLN A 114 11.16 -4.07 12.29
N ARG A 115 10.93 -5.29 11.83
CA ARG A 115 11.80 -6.45 12.08
C ARG A 115 13.18 -6.31 11.42
N ALA A 116 13.24 -5.65 10.28
CA ALA A 116 14.47 -5.50 9.52
C ALA A 116 15.37 -4.38 10.04
N ILE A 117 14.79 -3.22 10.38
CA ILE A 117 15.57 -2.02 10.70
C ILE A 117 15.51 -1.59 12.17
N GLY A 118 14.68 -2.26 12.97
CA GLY A 118 14.49 -1.97 14.40
C GLY A 118 13.28 -1.08 14.70
N ALA A 119 12.67 -1.32 15.86
CA ALA A 119 11.46 -0.60 16.30
C ALA A 119 11.76 0.84 16.75
N GLU A 120 13.01 1.17 16.99
CA GLU A 120 13.47 2.52 17.37
C GLU A 120 13.59 3.47 16.18
N LYS A 121 13.56 2.95 14.95
CA LYS A 121 13.63 3.77 13.75
C LYS A 121 12.30 4.46 13.48
N LYS A 122 12.40 5.74 13.14
CA LYS A 122 11.22 6.53 12.75
C LYS A 122 10.87 6.24 11.30
N VAL A 123 9.94 5.33 11.12
CA VAL A 123 9.39 5.04 9.78
C VAL A 123 8.20 5.96 9.53
N GLY A 124 8.26 6.69 8.43
CA GLY A 124 7.14 7.47 7.93
C GLY A 124 6.30 6.66 6.97
N ILE A 125 4.99 6.84 7.00
CA ILE A 125 4.07 6.29 6.03
C ILE A 125 3.49 7.43 5.20
N ILE A 126 3.60 7.33 3.89
CA ILE A 126 2.85 8.16 2.95
C ILE A 126 1.80 7.25 2.34
N TYR A 127 0.55 7.47 2.74
CA TYR A 127 -0.59 6.64 2.39
C TYR A 127 -1.46 7.40 1.40
N LEU A 128 -1.43 6.97 0.13
CA LEU A 128 -2.12 7.59 -1.00
C LEU A 128 -3.30 6.69 -1.38
N ASP A 129 -4.50 7.11 -1.00
CA ASP A 129 -5.69 6.30 -1.05
C ASP A 129 -6.96 7.17 -1.09
N ALA A 130 -8.01 6.70 -1.71
CA ALA A 130 -9.33 7.33 -1.62
C ALA A 130 -9.99 7.11 -0.26
N HIS A 131 -9.61 6.01 0.41
CA HIS A 131 -10.06 5.66 1.75
C HIS A 131 -9.05 6.10 2.81
N SER A 132 -9.45 5.98 4.03
CA SER A 132 -8.55 6.19 5.17
C SER A 132 -7.96 4.91 5.72
N ASP A 133 -8.60 3.78 5.48
CA ASP A 133 -8.34 2.46 6.05
C ASP A 133 -8.19 2.47 7.58
N MET A 134 -9.01 3.32 8.20
CA MET A 134 -9.02 3.60 9.64
C MET A 134 -10.25 3.04 10.35
N ALA A 135 -11.04 2.20 9.68
CA ALA A 135 -12.13 1.48 10.33
C ALA A 135 -11.59 0.43 11.32
N THR A 136 -12.45 -0.01 12.21
CA THR A 136 -12.18 -1.10 13.15
C THR A 136 -13.28 -2.17 13.06
N PRO A 137 -13.10 -3.35 13.65
CA PRO A 137 -14.17 -4.35 13.68
C PRO A 137 -15.48 -3.84 14.29
N GLU A 138 -15.40 -2.86 15.19
CA GLU A 138 -16.55 -2.27 15.86
C GLU A 138 -17.25 -1.20 15.00
N THR A 139 -16.54 -0.57 14.07
CA THR A 139 -17.05 0.56 13.30
C THR A 139 -17.33 0.23 11.83
N THR A 140 -16.67 -0.78 11.28
CA THR A 140 -16.80 -1.14 9.86
C THR A 140 -18.21 -1.56 9.47
N HIS A 141 -18.68 -1.08 8.33
CA HIS A 141 -19.94 -1.52 7.72
C HIS A 141 -19.73 -2.67 6.72
N THR A 142 -18.54 -2.78 6.17
CA THR A 142 -18.22 -3.77 5.13
C THR A 142 -17.56 -5.04 5.66
N GLY A 143 -16.85 -4.94 6.78
CA GLY A 143 -16.03 -6.01 7.32
C GLY A 143 -14.78 -6.32 6.46
N ILE A 144 -14.38 -5.42 5.56
CA ILE A 144 -13.22 -5.61 4.69
C ILE A 144 -11.95 -5.26 5.47
N LEU A 145 -10.98 -6.19 5.48
CA LEU A 145 -9.71 -5.99 6.17
C LEU A 145 -8.88 -4.86 5.57
N GLY A 146 -8.96 -4.67 4.24
CA GLY A 146 -8.31 -3.55 3.55
C GLY A 146 -8.81 -2.17 3.96
N GLY A 147 -9.94 -2.08 4.68
CA GLY A 147 -10.41 -0.82 5.27
C GLY A 147 -9.94 -0.58 6.71
N MET A 148 -9.06 -1.44 7.26
CA MET A 148 -8.65 -1.41 8.68
C MET A 148 -7.13 -1.42 8.89
N ASP A 149 -6.36 -1.62 7.87
CA ASP A 149 -4.93 -1.92 8.00
C ASP A 149 -4.11 -0.73 8.53
N LEU A 150 -4.41 0.49 8.10
CA LEU A 150 -3.72 1.66 8.64
C LEU A 150 -4.05 1.85 10.13
N ALA A 151 -5.31 1.65 10.53
CA ALA A 151 -5.69 1.68 11.95
C ALA A 151 -4.86 0.67 12.75
N VAL A 152 -4.76 -0.56 12.26
CA VAL A 152 -3.99 -1.65 12.90
C VAL A 152 -2.51 -1.29 13.01
N VAL A 153 -1.90 -0.75 11.95
CA VAL A 153 -0.50 -0.31 11.96
C VAL A 153 -0.26 0.77 13.03
N LEU A 154 -1.23 1.64 13.24
CA LEU A 154 -1.19 2.71 14.27
C LEU A 154 -1.63 2.25 15.66
N GLY A 155 -1.91 0.97 15.85
CA GLY A 155 -2.24 0.40 17.15
C GLY A 155 -3.72 0.42 17.51
N VAL A 156 -4.58 0.72 16.56
CA VAL A 156 -6.05 0.71 16.73
C VAL A 156 -6.62 -0.61 16.23
N GLY A 157 -7.35 -1.31 17.06
CA GLY A 157 -7.99 -2.60 16.72
C GLY A 157 -7.01 -3.77 16.51
N LEU A 158 -7.54 -4.93 16.26
CA LEU A 158 -6.94 -6.20 15.82
C LEU A 158 -5.48 -6.47 16.25
N PRO A 159 -5.17 -6.54 17.56
CA PRO A 159 -3.79 -6.74 18.03
C PRO A 159 -3.17 -8.04 17.50
N GLN A 160 -3.97 -9.10 17.30
CA GLN A 160 -3.49 -10.37 16.73
C GLN A 160 -2.94 -10.20 15.30
N TRP A 161 -3.41 -9.20 14.57
CA TRP A 161 -2.88 -8.92 13.22
C TRP A 161 -1.49 -8.32 13.28
N ARG A 162 -1.26 -7.38 14.22
CA ARG A 162 0.09 -6.85 14.47
C ARG A 162 1.03 -7.95 14.95
N GLU A 163 0.56 -8.82 15.83
CA GLU A 163 1.35 -9.96 16.34
C GLU A 163 1.76 -10.89 15.19
N ALA A 164 0.84 -11.24 14.30
CA ALA A 164 1.13 -12.05 13.13
C ALA A 164 2.18 -11.40 12.22
N ALA A 165 2.12 -10.09 12.04
CA ALA A 165 3.12 -9.33 11.29
C ALA A 165 4.48 -9.22 12.00
N GLY A 166 4.54 -9.49 13.30
CA GLY A 166 5.71 -9.17 14.13
C GLY A 166 5.91 -7.67 14.35
N LEU A 167 4.85 -6.87 14.17
CA LEU A 167 4.82 -5.44 14.43
C LEU A 167 4.61 -5.21 15.94
N LYS A 168 5.71 -5.15 16.68
CA LYS A 168 5.70 -5.08 18.14
C LYS A 168 5.26 -3.73 18.68
N VAL A 169 5.70 -2.66 18.04
CA VAL A 169 5.40 -1.27 18.41
C VAL A 169 4.59 -0.64 17.30
N PRO A 170 3.40 -0.11 17.57
CA PRO A 170 2.65 0.65 16.57
C PRO A 170 3.50 1.79 15.98
N PHE A 171 3.26 2.11 14.73
CA PHE A 171 3.92 3.27 14.13
C PHE A 171 3.34 4.56 14.73
N CYS A 172 4.15 5.60 14.72
CA CYS A 172 3.76 6.88 15.29
C CYS A 172 2.84 7.63 14.32
N ASP A 173 1.66 8.03 14.79
CA ASP A 173 0.65 8.75 14.01
C ASP A 173 1.18 10.09 13.45
N THR A 174 2.11 10.77 14.17
CA THR A 174 2.75 12.01 13.67
C THR A 174 3.68 11.76 12.48
N ASN A 175 4.01 10.50 12.18
CA ASN A 175 4.83 10.08 11.05
C ASN A 175 3.97 9.51 9.91
N VAL A 176 2.73 9.96 9.77
CA VAL A 176 1.83 9.55 8.70
C VAL A 176 1.35 10.76 7.93
N ILE A 177 1.44 10.68 6.60
CA ILE A 177 0.69 11.52 5.66
C ILE A 177 -0.40 10.65 5.06
N LEU A 178 -1.65 11.08 5.19
CA LEU A 178 -2.82 10.46 4.58
C LEU A 178 -3.36 11.38 3.49
N SER A 179 -3.39 10.90 2.27
CA SER A 179 -3.94 11.59 1.10
C SER A 179 -4.67 10.56 0.23
N ASP A 180 -5.87 10.72 -0.11
CA ASP A 180 -6.81 11.84 -0.10
C ASP A 180 -7.97 11.59 0.89
N PHE A 181 -8.23 10.32 1.25
CA PHE A 181 -9.27 9.79 2.18
C PHE A 181 -10.65 10.49 2.00
N ARG A 182 -10.99 10.80 0.77
CA ARG A 182 -12.22 11.55 0.39
C ARG A 182 -13.51 10.79 0.67
N THR A 183 -13.43 9.51 0.99
CA THR A 183 -14.59 8.68 1.31
C THR A 183 -14.90 8.62 2.80
N ALA A 184 -14.01 9.10 3.67
CA ALA A 184 -14.18 9.00 5.12
C ALA A 184 -15.45 9.68 5.64
N ASP A 185 -15.94 10.72 4.94
CA ASP A 185 -17.20 11.40 5.29
C ASP A 185 -18.44 10.68 4.73
N ILE A 186 -18.25 9.81 3.73
CA ILE A 186 -19.33 9.13 3.00
C ILE A 186 -19.64 7.78 3.65
N ASP A 187 -18.59 7.08 4.08
CA ASP A 187 -18.70 5.71 4.57
C ASP A 187 -19.26 5.63 5.99
N ASP A 188 -19.25 6.75 6.75
CA ASP A 188 -19.75 6.87 8.14
C ASP A 188 -19.40 5.65 9.03
N ASP A 189 -18.18 5.13 8.82
CA ASP A 189 -17.65 3.92 9.46
C ASP A 189 -16.81 4.22 10.71
N GLY A 190 -16.94 5.44 11.26
CA GLY A 190 -16.17 5.91 12.42
C GLY A 190 -14.70 6.25 12.12
N SER A 191 -14.23 6.06 10.90
CA SER A 191 -12.84 6.38 10.50
C SER A 191 -12.49 7.84 10.75
N LEU A 192 -13.39 8.76 10.44
CA LEU A 192 -13.15 10.19 10.61
C LEU A 192 -12.96 10.57 12.08
N GLU A 193 -13.71 9.95 13.00
CA GLU A 193 -13.52 10.15 14.44
C GLU A 193 -12.14 9.69 14.89
N ILE A 194 -11.70 8.50 14.41
CA ILE A 194 -10.38 7.96 14.73
C ILE A 194 -9.28 8.88 14.18
N ILE A 195 -9.36 9.29 12.91
CA ILE A 195 -8.40 10.20 12.27
C ILE A 195 -8.30 11.53 13.02
N ASN A 196 -9.43 12.06 13.49
CA ASN A 196 -9.45 13.34 14.22
C ASN A 196 -8.85 13.26 15.62
N ARG A 197 -8.77 12.07 16.23
CA ARG A 197 -8.09 11.83 17.51
C ARG A 197 -6.58 11.66 17.36
N LEU A 198 -6.11 11.34 16.17
CA LEU A 198 -4.70 11.12 15.85
C LEU A 198 -4.07 12.39 15.26
N HIS A 199 -2.74 12.42 15.25
CA HIS A 199 -1.96 13.55 14.73
C HIS A 199 -1.48 13.31 13.29
N ILE A 200 -2.26 12.57 12.51
CA ILE A 200 -1.98 12.28 11.11
C ILE A 200 -2.00 13.58 10.29
N GLN A 201 -1.01 13.78 9.44
CA GLN A 201 -1.01 14.89 8.50
C GLN A 201 -1.94 14.58 7.34
N LYS A 202 -3.06 15.30 7.27
CA LYS A 202 -4.06 15.15 6.20
C LYS A 202 -3.69 16.04 5.01
N VAL A 203 -3.80 15.50 3.80
CA VAL A 203 -3.52 16.23 2.55
C VAL A 203 -4.63 15.93 1.55
N ASP A 204 -5.39 16.94 1.18
CA ASP A 204 -6.42 16.83 0.16
C ASP A 204 -5.85 16.86 -1.27
N THR A 205 -6.66 16.47 -2.25
CA THR A 205 -6.29 16.47 -3.68
C THR A 205 -5.78 17.85 -4.14
N LYS A 206 -6.39 18.93 -3.69
CA LYS A 206 -5.98 20.30 -4.09
C LYS A 206 -4.57 20.61 -3.62
N THR A 207 -4.27 20.30 -2.37
CA THR A 207 -2.95 20.49 -1.77
C THR A 207 -1.91 19.60 -2.44
N PHE A 208 -2.26 18.35 -2.71
CA PHE A 208 -1.40 17.41 -3.44
C PHE A 208 -1.10 17.89 -4.86
N ASN A 209 -2.09 18.45 -5.54
CA ASN A 209 -1.95 18.91 -6.92
C ASN A 209 -1.14 20.20 -7.05
N ASP A 210 -0.95 20.98 -5.98
CA ASP A 210 0.02 22.06 -5.94
C ASP A 210 1.44 21.49 -5.76
N ALA A 211 2.21 21.47 -6.84
CA ALA A 211 3.54 20.86 -6.85
C ALA A 211 4.53 21.50 -5.86
N GLN A 212 4.38 22.79 -5.57
CA GLN A 212 5.28 23.50 -4.65
C GLN A 212 4.89 23.18 -3.20
N VAL A 213 3.61 23.22 -2.90
CA VAL A 213 3.09 22.89 -1.57
C VAL A 213 3.38 21.43 -1.24
N TRP A 214 3.05 20.51 -2.14
CA TRP A 214 3.34 19.09 -1.96
C TRP A 214 4.83 18.83 -1.79
N GLY A 215 5.68 19.40 -2.65
CA GLY A 215 7.13 19.25 -2.56
C GLY A 215 7.68 19.71 -1.22
N LYS A 216 7.15 20.83 -0.67
CA LYS A 216 7.53 21.30 0.66
C LYS A 216 7.07 20.35 1.77
N ILE A 217 5.83 19.87 1.72
CA ILE A 217 5.29 18.89 2.69
C ILE A 217 6.18 17.65 2.73
N ILE A 218 6.53 17.11 1.56
CA ILE A 218 7.36 15.91 1.45
C ILE A 218 8.79 16.15 1.93
N SER A 219 9.38 17.29 1.62
CA SER A 219 10.70 17.64 2.13
C SER A 219 10.72 17.74 3.65
N ASP A 220 9.78 18.48 4.23
CA ASP A 220 9.66 18.66 5.68
C ASP A 220 9.37 17.31 6.39
N PHE A 221 8.61 16.43 5.76
CA PHE A 221 8.31 15.10 6.26
C PHE A 221 9.55 14.18 6.26
N ALA A 222 10.29 14.19 5.16
CA ALA A 222 11.49 13.37 5.01
C ALA A 222 12.60 13.72 6.02
N GLU A 223 12.65 14.96 6.50
CA GLU A 223 13.58 15.38 7.55
C GLU A 223 13.26 14.77 8.92
N LYS A 224 12.00 14.43 9.19
CA LYS A 224 11.53 13.92 10.49
C LYS A 224 11.69 12.41 10.64
N VAL A 225 11.86 11.67 9.53
CA VAL A 225 11.83 10.21 9.51
C VAL A 225 13.14 9.62 9.00
N ASP A 226 13.44 8.40 9.43
CA ASP A 226 14.62 7.66 9.00
C ASP A 226 14.40 6.95 7.66
N ALA A 227 13.17 6.47 7.42
CA ALA A 227 12.73 5.79 6.20
C ALA A 227 11.28 6.13 5.88
N ILE A 228 10.88 5.92 4.63
CA ILE A 228 9.50 6.07 4.17
C ILE A 228 9.01 4.74 3.59
N TYR A 229 7.84 4.32 4.04
CA TYR A 229 6.97 3.39 3.34
C TYR A 229 5.97 4.19 2.52
N LEU A 230 6.08 4.09 1.20
CA LEU A 230 5.11 4.67 0.27
C LEU A 230 4.06 3.60 -0.04
N HIS A 231 2.83 3.84 0.37
CA HIS A 231 1.67 3.02 0.09
C HIS A 231 0.77 3.72 -0.93
N ILE A 232 0.36 3.01 -1.97
CA ILE A 232 -0.56 3.54 -2.98
C ILE A 232 -1.63 2.51 -3.27
N ASP A 233 -2.89 2.86 -2.99
CA ASP A 233 -4.05 2.18 -3.56
C ASP A 233 -4.38 2.77 -4.94
N GLY A 234 -4.81 1.92 -5.86
CA GLY A 234 -5.16 2.33 -7.22
C GLY A 234 -6.32 3.31 -7.27
N ASP A 235 -7.25 3.22 -6.34
CA ASP A 235 -8.45 4.07 -6.29
C ASP A 235 -8.18 5.50 -5.80
N TRP A 236 -6.97 5.76 -5.28
CA TRP A 236 -6.52 7.12 -4.98
C TRP A 236 -6.64 8.08 -6.18
N LEU A 237 -6.44 7.56 -7.39
CA LEU A 237 -6.56 8.35 -8.61
C LEU A 237 -8.00 8.80 -8.87
N ASN A 238 -8.12 9.79 -9.74
CA ASN A 238 -9.42 10.21 -10.25
C ASN A 238 -10.11 9.04 -10.99
N SER A 239 -11.40 8.86 -10.73
CA SER A 239 -12.22 7.78 -11.27
C SER A 239 -12.21 7.60 -12.78
N ARG A 240 -11.86 8.65 -13.51
CA ARG A 240 -11.71 8.57 -14.96
C ARG A 240 -10.55 7.68 -15.39
N TYR A 241 -9.58 7.48 -14.49
CA TYR A 241 -8.40 6.65 -14.72
C TYR A 241 -8.51 5.28 -14.06
N VAL A 242 -9.36 5.17 -13.05
CA VAL A 242 -9.60 3.96 -12.29
C VAL A 242 -11.11 3.70 -12.16
N PRO A 243 -11.79 3.47 -13.29
CA PRO A 243 -13.24 3.30 -13.31
C PRO A 243 -13.65 2.11 -12.43
N ASN A 244 -14.71 2.28 -11.67
CA ASN A 244 -15.27 1.31 -10.72
C ASN A 244 -14.35 0.88 -9.57
N ALA A 245 -13.25 1.58 -9.34
CA ALA A 245 -12.62 1.47 -8.03
C ALA A 245 -13.66 1.78 -6.94
N ALA A 246 -13.61 1.05 -5.84
CA ALA A 246 -14.70 0.90 -4.87
C ALA A 246 -15.23 2.22 -4.25
N CYS A 247 -14.69 3.37 -4.63
CA CYS A 247 -14.91 4.60 -3.91
C CYS A 247 -14.90 5.82 -4.74
N VAL A 248 -15.66 5.81 -5.75
CA VAL A 248 -15.55 6.92 -6.63
C VAL A 248 -16.75 7.82 -6.47
N SER A 249 -16.49 9.02 -5.99
CA SER A 249 -17.48 10.07 -6.14
C SER A 249 -17.74 10.27 -7.64
N GLU A 250 -19.01 10.47 -8.03
CA GLU A 250 -19.40 10.74 -9.41
C GLU A 250 -18.62 11.92 -10.01
N ASP A 251 -18.15 12.82 -9.19
CA ASP A 251 -17.35 14.00 -9.56
C ASP A 251 -15.89 13.70 -9.87
N GLY A 252 -15.47 12.43 -9.72
CA GLY A 252 -14.16 11.98 -10.10
C GLY A 252 -13.10 12.08 -9.02
N GLY A 253 -13.12 12.98 -8.07
CA GLY A 253 -12.15 13.13 -6.97
C GLY A 253 -10.71 12.65 -7.28
N GLY A 254 -9.77 12.92 -6.43
CA GLY A 254 -8.40 12.41 -6.59
C GLY A 254 -7.57 13.06 -7.71
N PRO A 255 -6.26 12.84 -7.72
CA PRO A 255 -5.37 13.39 -8.71
C PRO A 255 -5.47 12.66 -10.06
N THR A 256 -5.09 13.34 -11.11
CA THR A 256 -4.85 12.70 -12.41
C THR A 256 -3.62 11.80 -12.35
N VAL A 257 -3.48 10.87 -13.29
CA VAL A 257 -2.28 10.02 -13.40
C VAL A 257 -0.99 10.87 -13.49
N PHE A 258 -1.03 12.01 -14.21
CA PHE A 258 0.15 12.86 -14.35
C PHE A 258 0.52 13.57 -13.05
N GLU A 259 -0.46 14.05 -12.30
CA GLU A 259 -0.25 14.63 -10.98
C GLU A 259 0.27 13.57 -10.00
N GLY A 260 -0.31 12.37 -10.02
CA GLY A 260 0.17 11.23 -9.25
C GLY A 260 1.62 10.88 -9.56
N MET A 261 1.97 10.73 -10.83
CA MET A 261 3.36 10.46 -11.26
C MET A 261 4.33 11.55 -10.79
N ARG A 262 3.93 12.81 -10.86
CA ARG A 262 4.74 13.94 -10.37
C ARG A 262 4.94 13.84 -8.86
N GLY A 263 3.87 13.68 -8.11
CA GLY A 263 3.93 13.61 -6.65
C GLY A 263 4.77 12.43 -6.14
N ILE A 264 4.66 11.27 -6.80
CA ILE A 264 5.49 10.09 -6.50
C ILE A 264 6.97 10.39 -6.74
N ARG A 265 7.32 11.03 -7.86
CA ARG A 265 8.72 11.42 -8.11
C ARG A 265 9.28 12.33 -7.02
N GLN A 266 8.50 13.30 -6.55
CA GLN A 266 8.92 14.17 -5.45
C GLN A 266 9.16 13.38 -4.14
N ILE A 267 8.36 12.35 -3.87
CA ILE A 267 8.59 11.44 -2.73
C ILE A 267 9.89 10.66 -2.93
N MET A 268 10.09 10.07 -4.10
CA MET A 268 11.30 9.28 -4.42
C MET A 268 12.57 10.11 -4.36
N ASP A 269 12.52 11.38 -4.81
CA ASP A 269 13.66 12.29 -4.84
C ASP A 269 14.18 12.66 -3.44
N THR A 270 13.41 12.40 -2.38
CA THR A 270 13.88 12.51 -0.99
C THR A 270 15.01 11.53 -0.66
N GLY A 271 15.09 10.42 -1.39
CA GLY A 271 16.01 9.32 -1.09
C GLY A 271 15.68 8.55 0.19
N LYS A 272 14.50 8.77 0.77
CA LYS A 272 14.05 8.15 2.04
C LYS A 272 13.14 6.94 1.82
N VAL A 273 12.66 6.70 0.59
CA VAL A 273 11.79 5.55 0.34
C VAL A 273 12.58 4.26 0.46
N LEU A 274 12.14 3.42 1.38
CA LEU A 274 12.67 2.08 1.64
C LEU A 274 11.80 1.02 1.00
N VAL A 275 10.49 1.23 1.06
CA VAL A 275 9.47 0.33 0.51
C VAL A 275 8.47 1.13 -0.29
N TYR A 276 8.12 0.60 -1.45
CA TYR A 276 7.04 1.08 -2.31
C TYR A 276 6.01 -0.05 -2.46
N GLY A 277 4.82 0.13 -1.94
CA GLY A 277 3.68 -0.74 -2.12
C GLY A 277 2.70 -0.16 -3.13
N SER A 278 2.28 -0.97 -4.09
CA SER A 278 1.35 -0.59 -5.16
C SER A 278 0.24 -1.63 -5.24
N TYR A 279 -0.96 -1.24 -4.86
CA TYR A 279 -2.09 -2.13 -4.59
C TYR A 279 -3.34 -1.73 -5.37
N GLY A 280 -4.33 -2.62 -5.42
CA GLY A 280 -5.67 -2.29 -5.89
C GLY A 280 -5.84 -2.08 -7.40
N TYR A 281 -4.94 -2.59 -8.25
CA TYR A 281 -5.03 -2.42 -9.70
C TYR A 281 -5.66 -3.60 -10.44
N TYR A 282 -6.08 -4.62 -9.72
CA TYR A 282 -6.55 -5.87 -10.31
C TYR A 282 -7.98 -6.15 -9.85
N PHE A 283 -8.94 -5.49 -10.51
CA PHE A 283 -10.35 -5.82 -10.38
C PHE A 283 -10.76 -6.74 -11.53
N ASP A 284 -11.63 -7.71 -11.26
CA ASP A 284 -12.07 -8.67 -12.25
C ASP A 284 -13.18 -8.09 -13.15
N TYR A 285 -12.79 -7.27 -14.13
CA TYR A 285 -13.72 -6.85 -15.18
C TYR A 285 -13.71 -7.78 -16.39
N GLY A 286 -12.77 -8.73 -16.45
CA GLY A 286 -12.55 -9.60 -17.61
C GLY A 286 -11.63 -8.98 -18.66
N TYR A 287 -11.04 -9.83 -19.47
CA TYR A 287 -10.05 -9.46 -20.49
C TYR A 287 -10.57 -8.49 -21.56
N ASP A 288 -11.87 -8.55 -21.85
CA ASP A 288 -12.49 -7.75 -22.90
C ASP A 288 -13.08 -6.42 -22.41
N ASP A 289 -12.89 -6.11 -21.11
CA ASP A 289 -13.44 -4.87 -20.54
C ASP A 289 -12.39 -3.75 -20.57
N PRO A 290 -12.64 -2.66 -21.31
CA PRO A 290 -11.70 -1.54 -21.42
C PRO A 290 -11.43 -0.83 -20.08
N ARG A 291 -12.26 -1.06 -19.04
CA ARG A 291 -12.02 -0.53 -17.71
C ARG A 291 -10.81 -1.19 -17.06
N GLN A 292 -10.60 -2.48 -17.33
CA GLN A 292 -9.42 -3.21 -16.84
C GLN A 292 -8.13 -2.60 -17.41
N ASP A 293 -8.11 -2.30 -18.71
CA ASP A 293 -6.97 -1.66 -19.34
C ASP A 293 -6.65 -0.30 -18.72
N SER A 294 -7.67 0.52 -18.51
CA SER A 294 -7.49 1.85 -17.90
C SER A 294 -6.90 1.77 -16.52
N LEU A 295 -7.40 0.86 -15.67
CA LEU A 295 -6.94 0.62 -14.32
C LEU A 295 -5.48 0.15 -14.32
N THR A 296 -5.19 -0.89 -15.08
CA THR A 296 -3.85 -1.48 -15.17
C THR A 296 -2.82 -0.49 -15.70
N LEU A 297 -3.14 0.23 -16.79
CA LEU A 297 -2.24 1.23 -17.37
C LEU A 297 -1.97 2.40 -16.41
N SER A 298 -2.96 2.78 -15.62
CA SER A 298 -2.79 3.82 -14.61
C SER A 298 -1.82 3.37 -13.52
N GLY A 299 -1.98 2.17 -12.99
CA GLY A 299 -1.07 1.57 -12.02
C GLY A 299 0.36 1.46 -12.56
N MET A 300 0.53 0.93 -13.77
CA MET A 300 1.84 0.85 -14.42
C MET A 300 2.55 2.20 -14.51
N ARG A 301 1.83 3.26 -14.83
CA ARG A 301 2.40 4.63 -14.93
C ARG A 301 2.87 5.12 -13.58
N LEU A 302 2.11 4.89 -12.51
CA LEU A 302 2.51 5.29 -11.15
C LEU A 302 3.75 4.51 -10.70
N VAL A 303 3.74 3.19 -10.85
CA VAL A 303 4.89 2.34 -10.48
C VAL A 303 6.12 2.73 -11.31
N SER A 304 5.96 2.93 -12.62
CA SER A 304 7.06 3.36 -13.50
C SER A 304 7.64 4.71 -13.11
N ALA A 305 6.80 5.64 -12.64
CA ALA A 305 7.27 6.94 -12.15
C ALA A 305 8.15 6.78 -10.90
N GLY A 306 7.73 5.92 -9.97
CA GLY A 306 8.51 5.58 -8.79
C GLY A 306 9.85 4.94 -9.15
N LEU A 307 9.82 3.84 -9.91
CA LEU A 307 11.01 3.08 -10.28
C LEU A 307 12.04 3.90 -11.05
N SER A 308 11.59 4.76 -11.96
CA SER A 308 12.50 5.63 -12.74
C SER A 308 13.21 6.70 -11.89
N SER A 309 12.65 7.04 -10.73
CA SER A 309 13.19 8.04 -9.80
C SER A 309 13.88 7.42 -8.59
N TRP A 310 13.77 6.12 -8.36
CA TRP A 310 14.30 5.44 -7.18
C TRP A 310 15.80 5.17 -7.27
N LYS A 311 16.59 6.21 -7.06
CA LYS A 311 18.05 6.13 -7.17
C LYS A 311 18.75 6.00 -5.82
N LYS A 312 18.14 6.51 -4.78
CA LYS A 312 18.67 6.54 -3.42
C LYS A 312 17.70 5.91 -2.44
N MET A 313 18.23 5.37 -1.36
CA MET A 313 17.47 4.77 -0.26
C MET A 313 18.15 5.05 1.08
N PRO A 314 17.47 4.89 2.22
CA PRO A 314 18.08 4.95 3.55
C PRO A 314 19.20 3.92 3.70
N SER A 315 20.15 4.22 4.58
CA SER A 315 21.20 3.30 5.00
C SER A 315 21.11 3.13 6.50
N PHE A 316 20.93 1.91 6.94
CA PHE A 316 20.98 1.52 8.34
C PHE A 316 22.28 0.77 8.56
N GLY A 317 23.07 1.25 9.53
CA GLY A 317 24.33 0.63 9.89
C GLY A 317 24.15 -0.58 10.78
#